data_5d959ba027c6c65e167a04fd6b460638
#
_entry.id   5d959ba027c6c65e167a04fd6b460638
#
_cell.length_a   1.000
_cell.length_b   1.000
_cell.length_c   1.000
_cell.angle_alpha   90.00
_cell.angle_beta   90.00
_cell.angle_gamma   90.00
#
_symmetry.space_group_name_H-M   'P 1'
#
loop_
_entity.id
_entity.type
_entity.pdbx_description
1 polymer ?
#
loop_
_entity_poly.entity_id
_entity_poly.type
_entity_poly.pdbx_seq_one_letter_code
_entity_poly.pdbx_strand_id
1 'polypeptide(L)'
;MKAIVIPQYTQRLMVGTFVAASFFATTVQANAAIQQPELDNSAFILIDYDTGTVLAQKNAAQPFPPASLTKMMTSYIIEQRLLSGALKENEPILMTPEAWCKGSSKESCMYVPVNTTAPVIDMLKGIIIQSGNDASKAMAQHIGGS
;
A
#
# COMPACT_ATOMS: atom_id res chain seq x y z
N MET A 1 46.65 76.08 -12.65
CA MET A 1 45.72 74.94 -12.37
C MET A 1 46.12 73.83 -13.29
N LYS A 2 46.73 72.74 -12.75
CA LYS A 2 47.10 71.58 -13.54
C LYS A 2 45.99 70.51 -13.38
N ALA A 3 45.33 70.18 -14.46
CA ALA A 3 44.34 69.07 -14.48
C ALA A 3 45.07 67.75 -14.42
N ILE A 4 44.70 66.92 -13.44
CA ILE A 4 45.18 65.56 -13.31
C ILE A 4 44.31 64.70 -14.24
N VAL A 5 44.93 64.19 -15.31
CA VAL A 5 44.31 63.25 -16.22
C VAL A 5 44.50 61.83 -15.62
N ILE A 6 43.42 61.21 -15.18
CA ILE A 6 43.44 59.80 -14.72
C ILE A 6 43.36 58.87 -15.94
N PRO A 7 44.31 57.95 -16.12
CA PRO A 7 44.28 57.07 -17.29
C PRO A 7 43.05 56.11 -17.30
N GLN A 8 42.43 55.96 -18.46
CA GLN A 8 41.20 55.13 -18.68
C GLN A 8 41.32 53.63 -18.29
N TYR A 9 42.49 53.21 -17.95
CA TYR A 9 42.71 51.80 -17.56
C TYR A 9 42.15 51.45 -16.18
N THR A 10 42.05 52.39 -15.27
CA THR A 10 41.51 52.12 -13.93
C THR A 10 40.00 52.05 -13.86
N GLN A 11 39.26 52.58 -14.87
CA GLN A 11 37.80 52.45 -14.90
C GLN A 11 37.29 51.09 -15.38
N ARG A 12 38.08 50.35 -16.17
CA ARG A 12 37.65 49.02 -16.64
C ARG A 12 37.84 47.89 -15.60
N LEU A 13 38.70 48.06 -14.64
CA LEU A 13 38.93 47.06 -13.57
C LEU A 13 37.85 47.09 -12.47
N MET A 14 37.23 48.26 -12.24
CA MET A 14 36.19 48.35 -11.17
C MET A 14 34.81 47.86 -11.61
N VAL A 15 34.51 47.80 -12.90
CA VAL A 15 33.21 47.28 -13.40
C VAL A 15 33.22 45.75 -13.47
N GLY A 16 34.39 45.12 -13.63
CA GLY A 16 34.52 43.69 -13.71
C GLY A 16 34.35 42.94 -12.37
N THR A 17 34.65 43.62 -11.26
CA THR A 17 34.62 43.00 -9.91
C THR A 17 33.21 43.04 -9.28
N PHE A 18 32.30 43.90 -9.74
CA PHE A 18 30.94 43.98 -9.21
C PHE A 18 29.96 42.96 -9.86
N VAL A 19 30.27 42.46 -11.05
CA VAL A 19 29.39 41.49 -11.75
C VAL A 19 29.62 40.04 -11.29
N ALA A 20 30.83 39.74 -10.73
CA ALA A 20 31.14 38.39 -10.27
C ALA A 20 30.59 38.04 -8.88
N ALA A 21 30.18 39.05 -8.07
CA ALA A 21 29.67 38.81 -6.71
C ALA A 21 28.15 38.51 -6.63
N SER A 22 27.42 38.67 -7.73
CA SER A 22 25.95 38.55 -7.72
C SER A 22 25.42 37.16 -8.10
N PHE A 23 26.28 36.18 -8.41
CA PHE A 23 25.84 34.86 -8.90
C PHE A 23 25.91 33.74 -7.88
N PHE A 24 26.22 34.02 -6.61
CA PHE A 24 26.18 33.00 -5.55
C PHE A 24 25.05 33.23 -4.53
N ALA A 25 23.89 33.72 -4.98
CA ALA A 25 22.67 33.48 -4.24
C ALA A 25 22.24 32.05 -4.49
N THR A 26 22.85 31.09 -3.79
CA THR A 26 22.30 29.76 -3.66
C THR A 26 20.93 29.87 -3.04
N THR A 27 19.90 29.73 -3.85
CA THR A 27 18.55 29.49 -3.33
C THR A 27 18.62 28.18 -2.55
N VAL A 28 18.80 28.27 -1.23
CA VAL A 28 18.47 27.20 -0.32
C VAL A 28 16.96 27.03 -0.45
N GLN A 29 16.53 26.16 -1.36
CA GLN A 29 15.19 25.64 -1.30
C GLN A 29 15.12 24.89 0.02
N ALA A 30 14.50 25.52 1.00
CA ALA A 30 14.04 24.83 2.18
C ALA A 30 13.00 23.80 1.68
N ASN A 31 13.45 22.56 1.44
CA ASN A 31 12.54 21.44 1.41
C ASN A 31 11.88 21.44 2.78
N ALA A 32 10.66 21.96 2.86
CA ALA A 32 9.82 21.75 4.02
C ALA A 32 9.70 20.22 4.14
N ALA A 33 10.48 19.65 5.05
CA ALA A 33 10.38 18.23 5.35
C ALA A 33 8.92 17.97 5.77
N ILE A 34 8.22 17.23 4.96
CA ILE A 34 6.85 16.79 5.31
C ILE A 34 6.98 16.07 6.64
N GLN A 35 6.38 16.66 7.68
CA GLN A 35 6.44 16.07 9.01
C GLN A 35 5.69 14.74 8.96
N GLN A 36 6.38 13.64 9.24
CA GLN A 36 5.77 12.32 9.23
C GLN A 36 4.73 12.23 10.35
N PRO A 37 3.57 11.62 10.11
CA PRO A 37 2.58 11.41 11.16
C PRO A 37 3.14 10.50 12.26
N GLU A 38 2.92 10.88 13.51
CA GLU A 38 3.18 10.01 14.65
C GLU A 38 2.02 9.02 14.80
N LEU A 39 2.28 7.76 14.46
CA LEU A 39 1.31 6.68 14.54
C LEU A 39 1.81 5.60 15.51
N ASP A 40 0.90 5.07 16.34
CA ASP A 40 1.22 4.02 17.33
C ASP A 40 1.49 2.65 16.72
N ASN A 41 1.31 2.48 15.42
CA ASN A 41 1.59 1.22 14.74
C ASN A 41 3.10 0.95 14.60
N SER A 42 3.45 -0.34 14.52
CA SER A 42 4.84 -0.81 14.42
C SER A 42 5.47 -0.53 13.08
N ALA A 43 4.66 -0.49 12.01
CA ALA A 43 5.09 -0.20 10.65
C ALA A 43 3.98 0.45 9.84
N PHE A 44 4.34 1.29 8.89
CA PHE A 44 3.45 1.84 7.87
C PHE A 44 4.23 2.31 6.65
N ILE A 45 3.54 2.45 5.55
CA ILE A 45 3.98 3.16 4.35
C ILE A 45 2.80 3.94 3.78
N LEU A 46 3.05 5.21 3.44
CA LEU A 46 2.11 6.08 2.74
C LEU A 46 2.71 6.41 1.38
N ILE A 47 2.00 6.10 0.33
CA ILE A 47 2.46 6.28 -1.05
C ILE A 47 1.45 7.15 -1.79
N ASP A 48 1.94 8.11 -2.55
CA ASP A 48 1.12 8.80 -3.55
C ASP A 48 0.73 7.80 -4.65
N TYR A 49 -0.57 7.66 -4.87
CA TYR A 49 -1.10 6.63 -5.79
C TYR A 49 -0.68 6.85 -7.24
N ASP A 50 -0.66 8.10 -7.71
CA ASP A 50 -0.42 8.42 -9.11
C ASP A 50 1.06 8.37 -9.47
N THR A 51 1.93 8.79 -8.56
CA THR A 51 3.38 8.91 -8.80
C THR A 51 4.20 7.76 -8.21
N GLY A 52 3.64 6.98 -7.30
CA GLY A 52 4.38 5.97 -6.54
C GLY A 52 5.36 6.54 -5.51
N THR A 53 5.33 7.87 -5.29
CA THR A 53 6.24 8.54 -4.36
C THR A 53 5.90 8.16 -2.92
N VAL A 54 6.90 7.70 -2.15
CA VAL A 54 6.75 7.46 -0.71
C VAL A 54 6.70 8.79 0.02
N LEU A 55 5.55 9.10 0.63
CA LEU A 55 5.31 10.32 1.39
C LEU A 55 5.73 10.19 2.85
N ALA A 56 5.51 9.03 3.45
CA ALA A 56 5.93 8.72 4.82
C ALA A 56 6.08 7.21 5.00
N GLN A 57 6.98 6.78 5.88
CA GLN A 57 7.17 5.36 6.18
C GLN A 57 7.81 5.12 7.54
N LYS A 58 7.50 3.97 8.12
CA LYS A 58 8.13 3.46 9.34
C LYS A 58 8.27 1.94 9.18
N ASN A 59 9.48 1.43 9.28
CA ASN A 59 9.77 -0.01 9.17
C ASN A 59 9.12 -0.69 7.94
N ALA A 60 8.98 0.01 6.81
CA ALA A 60 8.20 -0.44 5.64
C ALA A 60 8.74 -1.73 5.00
N ALA A 61 10.04 -2.02 5.15
CA ALA A 61 10.69 -3.23 4.64
C ALA A 61 10.71 -4.39 5.66
N GLN A 62 10.20 -4.17 6.89
CA GLN A 62 10.17 -5.22 7.90
C GLN A 62 9.07 -6.23 7.57
N PRO A 63 9.37 -7.55 7.56
CA PRO A 63 8.35 -8.57 7.40
C PRO A 63 7.36 -8.57 8.57
N PHE A 64 6.07 -8.54 8.23
CA PHE A 64 4.96 -8.69 9.18
C PHE A 64 3.99 -9.76 8.67
N PRO A 65 3.33 -10.52 9.57
CA PRO A 65 2.26 -11.40 9.17
C PRO A 65 1.14 -10.59 8.50
N PRO A 66 0.71 -10.96 7.28
CA PRO A 66 -0.30 -10.18 6.56
C PRO A 66 -1.71 -10.32 7.15
N ALA A 67 -1.92 -11.25 8.07
CA ALA A 67 -3.22 -11.56 8.67
C ALA A 67 -4.32 -11.68 7.59
N SER A 68 -5.45 -10.99 7.76
CA SER A 68 -6.57 -11.06 6.81
C SER A 68 -6.30 -10.44 5.44
N LEU A 69 -5.21 -9.70 5.24
CA LEU A 69 -4.81 -9.27 3.90
C LEU A 69 -4.55 -10.46 2.96
N THR A 70 -4.20 -11.63 3.51
CA THR A 70 -4.10 -12.90 2.76
C THR A 70 -5.37 -13.21 1.97
N LYS A 71 -6.55 -12.82 2.47
CA LYS A 71 -7.84 -13.10 1.83
C LYS A 71 -8.06 -12.32 0.52
N MET A 72 -7.29 -11.27 0.27
CA MET A 72 -7.28 -10.59 -1.03
C MET A 72 -6.85 -11.57 -2.13
N MET A 73 -5.81 -12.38 -1.89
CA MET A 73 -5.38 -13.42 -2.83
C MET A 73 -6.41 -14.54 -2.93
N THR A 74 -7.01 -14.96 -1.82
CA THR A 74 -8.08 -15.98 -1.82
C THR A 74 -9.26 -15.51 -2.68
N SER A 75 -9.75 -14.28 -2.48
CA SER A 75 -10.83 -13.70 -3.28
C SER A 75 -10.46 -13.60 -4.75
N TYR A 76 -9.25 -13.13 -5.05
CA TYR A 76 -8.74 -13.04 -6.42
C TYR A 76 -8.75 -14.39 -7.14
N ILE A 77 -8.29 -15.47 -6.49
CA ILE A 77 -8.31 -16.83 -7.08
C ILE A 77 -9.74 -17.28 -7.35
N ILE A 78 -10.67 -17.06 -6.41
CA ILE A 78 -12.08 -17.40 -6.58
C ILE A 78 -12.68 -16.65 -7.78
N GLU A 79 -12.47 -15.33 -7.84
CA GLU A 79 -12.94 -14.46 -8.92
C GLU A 79 -12.39 -14.89 -10.30
N GLN A 80 -11.10 -15.22 -10.39
CA GLN A 80 -10.52 -15.71 -11.63
C GLN A 80 -11.15 -17.03 -12.08
N ARG A 81 -11.49 -17.92 -11.15
CA ARG A 81 -12.17 -19.18 -11.48
C ARG A 81 -13.63 -18.97 -11.86
N LEU A 82 -14.33 -18.01 -11.27
CA LEU A 82 -15.66 -17.60 -11.71
C LEU A 82 -15.63 -17.01 -13.12
N LEU A 83 -14.69 -16.11 -13.40
CA LEU A 83 -14.52 -15.48 -14.71
C LEU A 83 -14.18 -16.50 -15.81
N SER A 84 -13.38 -17.50 -15.50
CA SER A 84 -13.04 -18.58 -16.44
C SER A 84 -14.13 -19.64 -16.60
N GLY A 85 -15.18 -19.60 -15.78
CA GLY A 85 -16.24 -20.62 -15.75
C GLY A 85 -15.82 -21.94 -15.06
N ALA A 86 -14.64 -22.00 -14.46
CA ALA A 86 -14.16 -23.14 -13.68
C ALA A 86 -14.87 -23.30 -12.33
N LEU A 87 -15.50 -22.24 -11.84
CA LEU A 87 -16.47 -22.23 -10.75
C LEU A 87 -17.75 -21.57 -11.21
N LYS A 88 -18.87 -21.94 -10.60
CA LYS A 88 -20.17 -21.30 -10.83
C LYS A 88 -20.64 -20.61 -9.55
N GLU A 89 -21.29 -19.45 -9.67
CA GLU A 89 -21.77 -18.67 -8.52
C GLU A 89 -22.64 -19.50 -7.57
N ASN A 90 -23.51 -20.35 -8.12
CA ASN A 90 -24.46 -21.16 -7.35
C ASN A 90 -23.90 -22.55 -7.00
N GLU A 91 -22.64 -22.86 -7.27
CA GLU A 91 -22.02 -24.12 -6.93
C GLU A 91 -21.98 -24.32 -5.42
N PRO A 92 -22.48 -25.46 -4.88
CA PRO A 92 -22.53 -25.68 -3.45
C PRO A 92 -21.14 -26.03 -2.88
N ILE A 93 -20.70 -25.30 -1.89
CA ILE A 93 -19.45 -25.50 -1.16
C ILE A 93 -19.76 -26.14 0.19
N LEU A 94 -19.20 -27.32 0.44
CA LEU A 94 -19.36 -28.01 1.71
C LEU A 94 -18.53 -27.36 2.81
N MET A 95 -19.16 -27.09 3.96
CA MET A 95 -18.46 -26.73 5.18
C MET A 95 -18.00 -27.98 5.90
N THR A 96 -16.74 -28.35 5.69
CA THR A 96 -16.15 -29.52 6.35
C THR A 96 -15.87 -29.25 7.84
N PRO A 97 -15.71 -30.28 8.68
CA PRO A 97 -15.32 -30.13 10.08
C PRO A 97 -13.97 -29.40 10.26
N GLU A 98 -13.06 -29.51 9.30
CA GLU A 98 -11.74 -28.87 9.29
C GLU A 98 -11.84 -27.38 8.95
N ALA A 99 -12.70 -27.03 7.99
CA ALA A 99 -12.95 -25.64 7.63
C ALA A 99 -13.79 -24.91 8.66
N TRP A 100 -14.70 -25.64 9.33
CA TRP A 100 -15.68 -25.07 10.24
C TRP A 100 -15.05 -24.24 11.38
N CYS A 101 -15.67 -23.11 11.62
CA CYS A 101 -15.32 -22.21 12.72
C CYS A 101 -15.99 -22.71 14.01
N LYS A 102 -15.28 -23.50 14.80
CA LYS A 102 -15.74 -24.19 16.02
C LYS A 102 -16.24 -23.28 17.14
N GLY A 103 -16.83 -22.10 16.81
CA GLY A 103 -17.28 -21.12 17.81
C GLY A 103 -16.14 -20.37 18.48
N SER A 104 -14.95 -20.37 17.87
CA SER A 104 -13.81 -19.60 18.36
C SER A 104 -14.12 -18.10 18.33
N SER A 105 -14.03 -17.43 19.47
CA SER A 105 -14.10 -15.95 19.53
C SER A 105 -12.82 -15.25 19.06
N LYS A 106 -11.78 -16.03 18.68
CA LYS A 106 -10.46 -15.53 18.30
C LYS A 106 -10.28 -15.29 16.80
N GLU A 107 -11.23 -15.74 15.99
CA GLU A 107 -11.17 -15.60 14.53
C GLU A 107 -12.50 -15.11 13.95
N SER A 108 -12.41 -14.39 12.84
CA SER A 108 -13.57 -13.92 12.08
C SER A 108 -14.16 -15.07 11.26
N CYS A 109 -15.45 -15.28 11.34
CA CYS A 109 -16.13 -16.40 10.71
C CYS A 109 -17.44 -15.97 10.05
N MET A 110 -17.82 -16.67 8.99
CA MET A 110 -19.13 -16.55 8.35
C MET A 110 -20.19 -17.38 9.09
N TYR A 111 -19.75 -18.36 9.92
CA TYR A 111 -20.59 -19.24 10.72
C TYR A 111 -21.52 -20.15 9.92
N VAL A 112 -21.08 -20.61 8.75
CA VAL A 112 -21.80 -21.66 8.02
C VAL A 112 -21.80 -22.93 8.86
N PRO A 113 -22.96 -23.56 9.10
CA PRO A 113 -23.01 -24.78 9.91
C PRO A 113 -22.20 -25.93 9.30
N VAL A 114 -21.52 -26.69 10.15
CA VAL A 114 -20.75 -27.87 9.71
C VAL A 114 -21.65 -28.89 8.99
N ASN A 115 -21.11 -29.54 7.96
CA ASN A 115 -21.80 -30.49 7.11
C ASN A 115 -23.01 -29.92 6.32
N THR A 116 -23.09 -28.60 6.22
CA THR A 116 -24.03 -27.94 5.30
C THR A 116 -23.27 -27.30 4.13
N THR A 117 -23.99 -26.82 3.15
CA THR A 117 -23.39 -26.15 1.99
C THR A 117 -23.88 -24.70 1.89
N ALA A 118 -23.04 -23.85 1.31
CA ALA A 118 -23.42 -22.53 0.87
C ALA A 118 -22.88 -22.29 -0.56
N PRO A 119 -23.53 -21.47 -1.38
CA PRO A 119 -23.06 -21.21 -2.74
C PRO A 119 -21.74 -20.42 -2.75
N VAL A 120 -20.94 -20.62 -3.81
CA VAL A 120 -19.65 -19.92 -4.02
C VAL A 120 -19.77 -18.41 -3.81
N ILE A 121 -20.81 -17.79 -4.38
CA ILE A 121 -20.99 -16.35 -4.28
C ILE A 121 -21.22 -15.87 -2.84
N ASP A 122 -21.88 -16.65 -2.01
CA ASP A 122 -22.09 -16.32 -0.59
C ASP A 122 -20.83 -16.57 0.23
N MET A 123 -20.07 -17.63 -0.11
CA MET A 123 -18.74 -17.85 0.47
C MET A 123 -17.80 -16.67 0.16
N LEU A 124 -17.76 -16.20 -1.09
CA LEU A 124 -16.96 -15.04 -1.49
C LEU A 124 -17.37 -13.76 -0.73
N LYS A 125 -18.67 -13.49 -0.61
CA LYS A 125 -19.18 -12.39 0.20
C LYS A 125 -18.77 -12.53 1.68
N GLY A 126 -18.86 -13.73 2.25
CA GLY A 126 -18.42 -14.01 3.61
C GLY A 126 -16.93 -13.76 3.82
N ILE A 127 -16.10 -14.06 2.83
CA ILE A 127 -14.65 -13.77 2.84
C ILE A 127 -14.41 -12.26 2.82
N ILE A 128 -15.06 -11.54 1.92
CA ILE A 128 -14.81 -10.10 1.69
C ILE A 128 -15.39 -9.26 2.83
N ILE A 129 -16.65 -9.49 3.19
CA ILE A 129 -17.40 -8.61 4.11
C ILE A 129 -17.08 -8.96 5.57
N GLN A 130 -17.11 -10.25 5.91
CA GLN A 130 -16.95 -10.75 7.28
C GLN A 130 -15.52 -11.20 7.59
N SER A 131 -14.65 -11.23 6.57
CA SER A 131 -13.31 -11.82 6.69
C SER A 131 -13.35 -13.27 7.19
N GLY A 132 -14.34 -14.07 6.72
CA GLY A 132 -14.63 -15.43 7.20
C GLY A 132 -13.47 -16.40 6.96
N ASN A 133 -12.89 -16.91 8.04
CA ASN A 133 -11.83 -17.92 7.97
C ASN A 133 -12.37 -19.27 7.55
N ASP A 134 -13.56 -19.64 8.02
CA ASP A 134 -14.28 -20.86 7.66
C ASP A 134 -14.60 -20.89 6.15
N ALA A 135 -15.16 -19.81 5.62
CA ALA A 135 -15.43 -19.69 4.20
C ALA A 135 -14.14 -19.76 3.36
N SER A 136 -13.05 -19.11 3.81
CA SER A 136 -11.74 -19.14 3.14
C SER A 136 -11.17 -20.56 3.09
N LYS A 137 -11.24 -21.31 4.21
CA LYS A 137 -10.77 -22.69 4.30
C LYS A 137 -11.60 -23.64 3.42
N ALA A 138 -12.95 -23.52 3.48
CA ALA A 138 -13.84 -24.33 2.67
C ALA A 138 -13.62 -24.10 1.16
N MET A 139 -13.47 -22.84 0.73
CA MET A 139 -13.14 -22.52 -0.66
C MET A 139 -11.76 -23.05 -1.06
N ALA A 140 -10.75 -22.95 -0.19
CA ALA A 140 -9.42 -23.50 -0.46
C ALA A 140 -9.45 -25.02 -0.64
N GLN A 141 -10.18 -25.74 0.21
CA GLN A 141 -10.37 -27.19 0.09
C GLN A 141 -11.09 -27.56 -1.21
N HIS A 142 -12.15 -26.85 -1.55
CA HIS A 142 -12.92 -27.11 -2.78
C HIS A 142 -12.08 -26.87 -4.04
N ILE A 143 -11.30 -25.81 -4.09
CA ILE A 143 -10.46 -25.44 -5.24
C ILE A 143 -9.19 -26.30 -5.30
N GLY A 144 -8.58 -26.58 -4.16
CA GLY A 144 -7.32 -27.31 -4.05
C GLY A 144 -7.46 -28.83 -4.05
N GLY A 145 -8.64 -29.37 -3.76
CA GLY A 145 -8.92 -30.81 -3.80
C GLY A 145 -8.37 -31.59 -2.60
N SER A 146 -8.30 -30.99 -1.41
CA SER A 146 -7.83 -31.68 -0.20
C SER A 146 -8.68 -31.31 1.00
#